data_c0fed6e20072bafd3606bd93b1435e18
#
_entry.id   c0fed6e20072bafd3606bd93b1435e18
#
_cell.length_a   1.000
_cell.length_b   1.000
_cell.length_c   1.000
_cell.angle_alpha   90.00
_cell.angle_beta   90.00
_cell.angle_gamma   90.00
#
_symmetry.space_group_name_H-M   'P 1'
#
loop_
_entity.id
_entity.type
_entity.pdbx_description
1 polymer ?
#
loop_
_entity_poly.entity_id
_entity_poly.type
_entity_poly.pdbx_seq_one_letter_code
_entity_poly.pdbx_strand_id
1 'polypeptide(L)'
;MITKKHINKLIFLILGLIITAVSFNSCKEDIELVGSYKETAVIYALLDQSESIHFLKINRAFIGPGNALEIAKIPDSSYFKNLEGTITEYINDVVTNTWNLKDTLVNNKSTNGIFYAPTQKLYYFKGALNDAATYKLSVIIDKNTTKEFEITGETKLVTNLSSAQSSQTSYFRFFNTGVYKTDNIKTTPTGTGSAFRVNATLGIDFYEYDDSFSVLDSVSLTWNAGESEVQPNSSYSAAIAGQNFYELIRDNVTNNPLITHRQIKSITIRLTGGSEDFNTYINSNKPSSSLAQTKPNFTNLSVTNNKNVIGIFSARQTVLIVKPFAVPFINSRAIDSESTKELCTGAITGNLFFCSGHNLDSGQSYHCP
;
A
#
# COMPACT_ATOMS: atom_id res chain seq x y z
N MET A 1 82.73 -6.53 -41.66
CA MET A 1 82.72 -7.86 -41.01
C MET A 1 81.88 -7.78 -39.73
N ILE A 2 80.59 -8.11 -39.80
CA ILE A 2 79.68 -8.01 -38.61
C ILE A 2 79.99 -9.26 -37.76
N THR A 3 80.44 -9.03 -36.57
CA THR A 3 80.85 -10.12 -35.67
C THR A 3 79.64 -10.92 -35.19
N LYS A 4 79.78 -12.26 -35.13
CA LYS A 4 78.77 -13.23 -34.69
C LYS A 4 78.05 -12.81 -33.37
N LYS A 5 78.67 -11.99 -32.55
CA LYS A 5 78.19 -11.43 -31.29
C LYS A 5 77.08 -10.35 -31.49
N HIS A 6 77.12 -9.60 -32.58
CA HIS A 6 76.09 -8.63 -32.93
C HIS A 6 74.82 -9.26 -33.51
N ILE A 7 75.02 -10.36 -34.25
CA ILE A 7 73.87 -11.11 -34.84
C ILE A 7 73.05 -11.79 -33.69
N ASN A 8 73.72 -12.36 -32.72
CA ASN A 8 73.01 -12.98 -31.56
C ASN A 8 72.24 -11.95 -30.72
N LYS A 9 72.85 -10.76 -30.50
CA LYS A 9 72.09 -9.68 -29.81
C LYS A 9 70.88 -9.21 -30.59
N LEU A 10 70.95 -9.10 -31.90
CA LEU A 10 69.85 -8.70 -32.76
C LEU A 10 68.71 -9.75 -32.76
N ILE A 11 69.08 -11.02 -32.77
CA ILE A 11 68.11 -12.16 -32.69
C ILE A 11 67.42 -12.16 -31.33
N PHE A 12 68.13 -11.92 -30.24
CA PHE A 12 67.51 -11.80 -28.92
C PHE A 12 66.57 -10.60 -28.78
N LEU A 13 66.93 -9.50 -29.42
CA LEU A 13 66.08 -8.29 -29.43
C LEU A 13 64.82 -8.51 -30.24
N ILE A 14 64.91 -9.14 -31.39
CA ILE A 14 63.76 -9.49 -32.25
C ILE A 14 62.85 -10.54 -31.57
N LEU A 15 63.44 -11.55 -30.92
CA LEU A 15 62.71 -12.55 -30.17
C LEU A 15 61.97 -11.94 -28.96
N GLY A 16 62.59 -10.98 -28.24
CA GLY A 16 61.97 -10.22 -27.17
C GLY A 16 60.79 -9.36 -27.67
N LEU A 17 60.93 -8.75 -28.85
CA LEU A 17 59.88 -7.90 -29.46
C LEU A 17 58.67 -8.75 -29.89
N ILE A 18 58.90 -9.97 -30.40
CA ILE A 18 57.84 -10.92 -30.83
C ILE A 18 57.10 -11.42 -29.61
N ILE A 19 57.77 -11.74 -28.50
CA ILE A 19 57.15 -12.22 -27.26
C ILE A 19 56.28 -11.12 -26.64
N THR A 20 56.72 -9.85 -26.64
CA THR A 20 55.91 -8.73 -26.19
C THR A 20 54.70 -8.44 -27.07
N ALA A 21 54.80 -8.61 -28.41
CA ALA A 21 53.69 -8.40 -29.36
C ALA A 21 52.61 -9.50 -29.22
N VAL A 22 52.94 -10.69 -28.81
CA VAL A 22 51.97 -11.79 -28.57
C VAL A 22 51.24 -11.62 -27.25
N SER A 23 51.83 -10.92 -26.28
CA SER A 23 51.23 -10.69 -24.94
C SER A 23 50.09 -9.63 -24.95
N PHE A 24 49.91 -8.88 -26.05
CA PHE A 24 48.84 -7.87 -26.19
C PHE A 24 47.56 -8.38 -26.86
N ASN A 25 47.45 -9.67 -27.15
CA ASN A 25 46.16 -10.26 -27.48
C ASN A 25 45.40 -10.51 -26.17
N SER A 26 45.02 -9.42 -25.49
CA SER A 26 44.02 -9.44 -24.44
C SER A 26 42.72 -9.90 -25.11
N CYS A 27 42.27 -11.09 -24.80
CA CYS A 27 40.91 -11.48 -25.09
C CYS A 27 39.97 -10.39 -24.58
N LYS A 28 39.29 -9.72 -25.48
CA LYS A 28 38.04 -9.06 -25.13
C LYS A 28 37.06 -10.17 -24.83
N GLU A 29 37.06 -10.70 -23.61
CA GLU A 29 35.87 -11.33 -23.10
C GLU A 29 34.83 -10.21 -22.99
N ASP A 30 33.88 -10.19 -23.88
CA ASP A 30 32.62 -9.48 -23.67
C ASP A 30 31.96 -10.17 -22.47
N ILE A 31 32.25 -9.66 -21.28
CA ILE A 31 31.53 -10.05 -20.08
C ILE A 31 30.09 -9.62 -20.32
N GLU A 32 29.22 -10.55 -20.66
CA GLU A 32 27.78 -10.31 -20.66
C GLU A 32 27.38 -9.97 -19.20
N LEU A 33 27.42 -8.66 -18.89
CA LEU A 33 26.99 -8.09 -17.62
C LEU A 33 25.48 -8.32 -17.37
N VAL A 34 24.75 -8.73 -18.38
CA VAL A 34 23.33 -9.04 -18.31
C VAL A 34 23.16 -10.55 -18.45
N GLY A 35 22.78 -11.21 -17.38
CA GLY A 35 22.38 -12.63 -17.44
C GLY A 35 21.29 -12.86 -18.49
N SER A 36 21.16 -14.09 -18.98
CA SER A 36 20.15 -14.43 -19.98
C SER A 36 18.77 -13.92 -19.53
N TYR A 37 18.14 -13.08 -20.38
CA TYR A 37 16.82 -12.50 -20.09
C TYR A 37 15.80 -13.61 -19.88
N LYS A 38 15.20 -13.63 -18.69
CA LYS A 38 14.06 -14.47 -18.39
C LYS A 38 12.85 -13.58 -18.21
N GLU A 39 11.86 -13.74 -19.07
CA GLU A 39 10.65 -12.95 -19.00
C GLU A 39 9.98 -13.12 -17.65
N THR A 40 9.76 -12.01 -16.97
CA THR A 40 9.25 -11.97 -15.61
C THR A 40 7.98 -11.13 -15.56
N ALA A 41 6.90 -11.72 -15.11
CA ALA A 41 5.67 -10.99 -14.82
C ALA A 41 5.67 -10.51 -13.36
N VAL A 42 5.03 -9.36 -13.15
CA VAL A 42 4.87 -8.74 -11.83
C VAL A 42 3.39 -8.55 -11.58
N ILE A 43 2.82 -9.28 -10.63
CA ILE A 43 1.39 -9.22 -10.33
C ILE A 43 1.15 -8.79 -8.88
N TYR A 44 0.33 -7.76 -8.70
CA TYR A 44 -0.17 -7.34 -7.40
C TYR A 44 -1.68 -7.26 -7.44
N ALA A 45 -2.34 -8.07 -6.63
CA ALA A 45 -3.77 -8.07 -6.47
C ALA A 45 -4.15 -8.42 -5.03
N LEU A 46 -4.97 -7.58 -4.43
CA LEU A 46 -5.56 -7.81 -3.11
C LEU A 46 -7.07 -7.71 -3.25
N LEU A 47 -7.76 -8.84 -3.14
CA LEU A 47 -9.21 -8.89 -3.13
C LEU A 47 -9.75 -8.35 -1.80
N ASP A 48 -10.77 -7.52 -1.86
CA ASP A 48 -11.41 -6.93 -0.69
C ASP A 48 -12.93 -7.01 -0.86
N GLN A 49 -13.62 -7.76 -0.02
CA GLN A 49 -15.07 -7.93 -0.11
C GLN A 49 -15.88 -6.65 0.13
N SER A 50 -15.26 -5.61 0.70
CA SER A 50 -15.91 -4.32 0.89
C SER A 50 -16.00 -3.50 -0.41
N GLU A 51 -15.28 -3.91 -1.45
CA GLU A 51 -15.22 -3.25 -2.74
C GLU A 51 -16.11 -3.95 -3.78
N SER A 52 -16.64 -3.21 -4.73
CA SER A 52 -17.38 -3.75 -5.87
C SER A 52 -16.56 -3.81 -7.16
N ILE A 53 -15.40 -3.15 -7.17
CA ILE A 53 -14.44 -3.12 -8.28
C ILE A 53 -13.09 -3.55 -7.72
N HIS A 54 -12.52 -4.60 -8.30
CA HIS A 54 -11.26 -5.19 -7.85
C HIS A 54 -10.17 -4.93 -8.87
N PHE A 55 -9.11 -4.25 -8.46
CA PHE A 55 -8.00 -3.88 -9.34
C PHE A 55 -6.83 -4.84 -9.17
N LEU A 56 -6.20 -5.16 -10.31
CA LEU A 56 -4.98 -5.92 -10.39
C LEU A 56 -3.94 -5.09 -11.15
N LYS A 57 -2.73 -5.02 -10.62
CA LYS A 57 -1.59 -4.46 -11.33
C LYS A 57 -0.81 -5.61 -11.94
N ILE A 58 -0.78 -5.70 -13.27
CA ILE A 58 -0.06 -6.73 -14.01
C ILE A 58 0.93 -6.02 -14.92
N ASN A 59 2.21 -6.18 -14.60
CA ASN A 59 3.31 -5.53 -15.30
C ASN A 59 4.30 -6.57 -15.81
N ARG A 60 5.14 -6.16 -16.72
CA ARG A 60 6.31 -6.87 -17.21
C ARG A 60 7.56 -6.28 -16.59
N ALA A 61 8.43 -7.10 -16.02
CA ALA A 61 9.79 -6.67 -15.72
C ALA A 61 10.58 -6.59 -17.04
N PHE A 62 11.37 -5.53 -17.21
CA PHE A 62 12.18 -5.36 -18.39
C PHE A 62 13.66 -5.46 -18.04
N ILE A 63 14.40 -6.16 -18.89
CA ILE A 63 15.86 -6.15 -18.94
C ILE A 63 16.22 -5.95 -20.41
N GLY A 64 17.12 -5.04 -20.70
CA GLY A 64 17.56 -4.76 -22.05
C GLY A 64 18.92 -4.05 -22.07
N PRO A 65 19.60 -4.03 -23.22
CA PRO A 65 20.81 -3.24 -23.36
C PRO A 65 20.46 -1.75 -23.20
N GLY A 66 21.24 -1.03 -22.39
CA GLY A 66 21.07 0.40 -22.19
C GLY A 66 20.76 0.77 -20.74
N ASN A 67 20.36 2.02 -20.56
CA ASN A 67 20.04 2.54 -19.24
C ASN A 67 18.64 2.10 -18.79
N ALA A 68 18.57 1.26 -17.76
CA ALA A 68 17.30 0.76 -17.20
C ALA A 68 16.37 1.88 -16.74
N LEU A 69 16.91 3.02 -16.28
CA LEU A 69 16.12 4.18 -15.84
C LEU A 69 15.42 4.87 -17.04
N GLU A 70 16.04 4.89 -18.20
CA GLU A 70 15.41 5.45 -19.41
C GLU A 70 14.35 4.50 -19.96
N ILE A 71 14.60 3.19 -19.93
CA ILE A 71 13.60 2.17 -20.33
C ILE A 71 12.37 2.24 -19.40
N ALA A 72 12.56 2.47 -18.11
CA ALA A 72 11.48 2.59 -17.13
C ALA A 72 10.51 3.74 -17.42
N LYS A 73 10.93 4.77 -18.13
CA LYS A 73 10.10 5.92 -18.53
C LYS A 73 9.25 5.63 -19.78
N ILE A 74 9.48 4.51 -20.46
CA ILE A 74 8.72 4.12 -21.65
C ILE A 74 7.50 3.31 -21.21
N PRO A 75 6.25 3.78 -21.46
CA PRO A 75 5.04 3.08 -21.00
C PRO A 75 5.00 1.62 -21.43
N ASP A 76 5.25 1.37 -22.72
CA ASP A 76 5.14 0.04 -23.32
C ASP A 76 6.19 -0.96 -22.83
N SER A 77 7.27 -0.50 -22.19
CA SER A 77 8.29 -1.40 -21.64
C SER A 77 7.76 -2.20 -20.43
N SER A 78 6.79 -1.64 -19.73
CA SER A 78 6.24 -2.18 -18.49
C SER A 78 4.96 -3.00 -18.66
N TYR A 79 4.42 -3.10 -19.90
CA TYR A 79 3.14 -3.78 -20.14
C TYR A 79 3.25 -4.90 -21.15
N PHE A 80 2.42 -5.93 -20.96
CA PHE A 80 2.20 -6.96 -21.98
C PHE A 80 1.25 -6.43 -23.07
N LYS A 81 1.53 -6.76 -24.32
CA LYS A 81 0.70 -6.36 -25.48
C LYS A 81 -0.57 -7.20 -25.56
N ASN A 82 -0.42 -8.52 -25.37
CA ASN A 82 -1.50 -9.49 -25.45
C ASN A 82 -1.63 -10.18 -24.08
N LEU A 83 -2.70 -9.88 -23.36
CA LEU A 83 -2.99 -10.43 -22.05
C LEU A 83 -4.49 -10.72 -21.96
N GLU A 84 -4.82 -11.95 -21.64
CA GLU A 84 -6.16 -12.36 -21.21
C GLU A 84 -6.08 -12.81 -19.76
N GLY A 85 -7.04 -12.41 -18.95
CA GLY A 85 -7.05 -12.82 -17.54
C GLY A 85 -8.46 -13.09 -17.05
N THR A 86 -8.57 -14.02 -16.12
CA THR A 86 -9.83 -14.39 -15.45
C THR A 86 -9.63 -14.52 -13.95
N ILE A 87 -10.68 -14.19 -13.22
CA ILE A 87 -10.88 -14.59 -11.82
C ILE A 87 -12.04 -15.56 -11.77
N THR A 88 -11.81 -16.73 -11.17
CA THR A 88 -12.85 -17.77 -11.02
C THR A 88 -13.11 -18.00 -9.54
N GLU A 89 -14.37 -17.94 -9.16
CA GLU A 89 -14.87 -18.22 -7.81
C GLU A 89 -15.27 -19.67 -7.67
N TYR A 90 -14.82 -20.33 -6.61
CA TYR A 90 -15.15 -21.71 -6.28
C TYR A 90 -15.77 -21.79 -4.89
N ILE A 91 -16.90 -22.48 -4.79
CA ILE A 91 -17.49 -22.89 -3.51
C ILE A 91 -17.58 -24.42 -3.51
N ASN A 92 -16.95 -25.05 -2.52
CA ASN A 92 -16.85 -26.52 -2.42
C ASN A 92 -16.35 -27.17 -3.73
N ASP A 93 -15.29 -26.59 -4.32
CA ASP A 93 -14.67 -26.99 -5.58
C ASP A 93 -15.58 -26.89 -6.83
N VAL A 94 -16.74 -26.26 -6.72
CA VAL A 94 -17.64 -25.97 -7.83
C VAL A 94 -17.47 -24.52 -8.26
N VAL A 95 -17.32 -24.30 -9.57
CA VAL A 95 -17.29 -22.94 -10.14
C VAL A 95 -18.66 -22.29 -9.96
N THR A 96 -18.68 -21.13 -9.30
CA THR A 96 -19.91 -20.35 -9.10
C THR A 96 -19.93 -19.09 -9.95
N ASN A 97 -18.77 -18.46 -10.16
CA ASN A 97 -18.64 -17.29 -11.01
C ASN A 97 -17.29 -17.27 -11.74
N THR A 98 -17.26 -16.60 -12.90
CA THR A 98 -16.03 -16.29 -13.62
C THR A 98 -16.10 -14.89 -14.19
N TRP A 99 -15.11 -14.07 -13.91
CA TRP A 99 -14.98 -12.71 -14.42
C TRP A 99 -13.77 -12.59 -15.33
N ASN A 100 -13.97 -12.04 -16.52
CA ASN A 100 -12.86 -11.66 -17.39
C ASN A 100 -12.27 -10.32 -16.92
N LEU A 101 -10.96 -10.23 -16.87
CA LEU A 101 -10.26 -8.97 -16.58
C LEU A 101 -10.41 -8.00 -17.75
N LYS A 102 -10.68 -6.75 -17.42
CA LYS A 102 -10.67 -5.62 -18.35
C LYS A 102 -9.54 -4.68 -17.97
N ASP A 103 -8.92 -4.03 -18.94
CA ASP A 103 -7.91 -3.02 -18.65
C ASP A 103 -8.49 -1.61 -18.60
N THR A 104 -7.78 -0.73 -17.90
CA THR A 104 -8.09 0.70 -17.80
C THR A 104 -6.81 1.50 -17.56
N LEU A 105 -6.84 2.77 -17.97
CA LEU A 105 -5.79 3.73 -17.68
C LEU A 105 -6.22 4.64 -16.53
N VAL A 106 -5.35 4.81 -15.54
CA VAL A 106 -5.62 5.63 -14.35
C VAL A 106 -4.48 6.63 -14.15
N ASN A 107 -4.81 7.90 -13.90
CA ASN A 107 -3.85 9.00 -13.72
C ASN A 107 -3.62 9.30 -12.23
N ASN A 108 -3.17 8.29 -11.46
CA ASN A 108 -2.97 8.42 -10.02
C ASN A 108 -1.58 8.01 -9.55
N LYS A 109 -0.63 7.81 -10.47
CA LYS A 109 0.73 7.43 -10.14
C LYS A 109 1.56 8.67 -9.82
N SER A 110 2.31 8.64 -8.70
CA SER A 110 3.22 9.71 -8.33
C SER A 110 4.26 9.98 -9.42
N THR A 111 4.50 11.25 -9.73
CA THR A 111 5.53 11.71 -10.67
C THR A 111 6.94 11.71 -10.08
N ASN A 112 7.07 11.51 -8.77
CA ASN A 112 8.38 11.53 -8.07
C ASN A 112 9.17 10.23 -8.21
N GLY A 113 8.68 9.26 -9.00
CA GLY A 113 9.33 7.96 -9.22
C GLY A 113 10.14 7.90 -10.51
N ILE A 114 10.88 6.79 -10.67
CA ILE A 114 11.69 6.51 -11.88
C ILE A 114 10.86 5.95 -13.04
N PHE A 115 9.66 5.43 -12.79
CA PHE A 115 8.80 4.85 -13.81
C PHE A 115 7.90 5.90 -14.45
N TYR A 116 7.45 5.63 -15.67
CA TYR A 116 6.47 6.46 -16.36
C TYR A 116 5.27 6.81 -15.46
N ALA A 117 4.91 8.09 -15.46
CA ALA A 117 3.82 8.67 -14.67
C ALA A 117 3.23 9.88 -15.43
N PRO A 118 2.03 10.35 -15.09
CA PRO A 118 1.13 9.94 -14.00
C PRO A 118 0.23 8.76 -14.35
N THR A 119 0.18 8.36 -15.64
CA THR A 119 -0.72 7.31 -16.12
C THR A 119 -0.17 5.93 -15.82
N GLN A 120 -1.03 5.02 -15.38
CA GLN A 120 -0.73 3.60 -15.28
C GLN A 120 -1.85 2.75 -15.85
N LYS A 121 -1.51 1.59 -16.41
CA LYS A 121 -2.46 0.56 -16.85
C LYS A 121 -2.75 -0.38 -15.68
N LEU A 122 -4.00 -0.55 -15.36
CA LEU A 122 -4.50 -1.51 -14.39
C LEU A 122 -5.49 -2.45 -15.06
N TYR A 123 -5.63 -3.64 -14.51
CA TYR A 123 -6.68 -4.58 -14.87
C TYR A 123 -7.72 -4.60 -13.76
N TYR A 124 -8.99 -4.88 -14.09
CA TYR A 124 -10.05 -4.92 -13.13
C TYR A 124 -11.17 -5.87 -13.52
N PHE A 125 -11.93 -6.28 -12.54
CA PHE A 125 -13.25 -6.88 -12.72
C PHE A 125 -14.25 -6.26 -11.75
N LYS A 126 -15.54 -6.44 -12.01
CA LYS A 126 -16.64 -5.96 -11.16
C LYS A 126 -17.43 -7.15 -10.68
N GLY A 127 -17.65 -7.26 -9.38
CA GLY A 127 -18.44 -8.32 -8.78
C GLY A 127 -18.44 -8.21 -7.26
N ALA A 128 -19.49 -8.71 -6.64
CA ALA A 128 -19.51 -8.97 -5.21
C ALA A 128 -18.75 -10.27 -4.93
N LEU A 129 -17.95 -10.30 -3.89
CA LEU A 129 -17.18 -11.47 -3.49
C LEU A 129 -17.88 -12.21 -2.36
N ASN A 130 -17.84 -13.55 -2.42
CA ASN A 130 -18.38 -14.44 -1.41
C ASN A 130 -17.28 -14.85 -0.41
N ASP A 131 -17.50 -14.64 0.87
CA ASP A 131 -16.53 -14.92 1.94
C ASP A 131 -16.22 -16.42 2.16
N ALA A 132 -17.12 -17.30 1.73
CA ALA A 132 -16.92 -18.75 1.77
C ALA A 132 -16.15 -19.30 0.56
N ALA A 133 -15.87 -18.47 -0.44
CA ALA A 133 -15.27 -18.92 -1.69
C ALA A 133 -13.75 -18.91 -1.68
N THR A 134 -13.20 -19.74 -2.58
CA THR A 134 -11.80 -19.68 -3.02
C THR A 134 -11.74 -19.01 -4.39
N TYR A 135 -10.81 -18.09 -4.57
CA TYR A 135 -10.62 -17.34 -5.81
C TYR A 135 -9.36 -17.78 -6.51
N LYS A 136 -9.48 -18.11 -7.80
CA LYS A 136 -8.34 -18.50 -8.64
C LYS A 136 -8.14 -17.46 -9.74
N LEU A 137 -6.90 -16.99 -9.85
CA LEU A 137 -6.42 -16.13 -10.92
C LEU A 137 -5.83 -17.01 -12.03
N SER A 138 -6.16 -16.75 -13.28
CA SER A 138 -5.45 -17.21 -14.47
C SER A 138 -5.19 -16.02 -15.38
N VAL A 139 -3.92 -15.83 -15.76
CA VAL A 139 -3.47 -14.80 -16.71
C VAL A 139 -2.66 -15.47 -17.79
N ILE A 140 -3.14 -15.39 -19.02
CA ILE A 140 -2.49 -15.95 -20.22
C ILE A 140 -1.87 -14.80 -21.01
N ILE A 141 -0.57 -14.89 -21.22
CA ILE A 141 0.21 -13.95 -21.99
C ILE A 141 0.51 -14.54 -23.35
N ASP A 142 0.40 -13.72 -24.41
CA ASP A 142 0.67 -14.05 -25.81
C ASP A 142 -0.01 -15.35 -26.28
N LYS A 143 -1.30 -15.52 -25.90
CA LYS A 143 -2.12 -16.68 -26.18
C LYS A 143 -2.08 -17.11 -27.65
N ASN A 144 -2.04 -18.41 -27.90
CA ASN A 144 -1.95 -19.04 -29.23
C ASN A 144 -0.67 -18.68 -30.00
N THR A 145 0.42 -18.32 -29.29
CA THR A 145 1.75 -18.12 -29.88
C THR A 145 2.79 -19.05 -29.27
N THR A 146 3.97 -19.14 -29.89
CA THR A 146 5.12 -19.87 -29.34
C THR A 146 5.69 -19.24 -28.07
N LYS A 147 5.23 -18.06 -27.70
CA LYS A 147 5.64 -17.32 -26.49
C LYS A 147 4.61 -17.38 -25.39
N GLU A 148 3.53 -18.12 -25.59
CA GLU A 148 2.46 -18.25 -24.61
C GLU A 148 2.99 -18.79 -23.27
N PHE A 149 2.51 -18.20 -22.19
CA PHE A 149 2.67 -18.72 -20.84
C PHE A 149 1.49 -18.31 -19.96
N GLU A 150 1.22 -19.11 -18.96
CA GLU A 150 0.13 -18.87 -18.03
C GLU A 150 0.68 -18.62 -16.62
N ILE A 151 0.05 -17.68 -15.92
CA ILE A 151 0.31 -17.39 -14.52
C ILE A 151 -0.97 -17.68 -13.73
N THR A 152 -0.82 -18.46 -12.67
CA THR A 152 -1.94 -18.82 -11.79
C THR A 152 -1.66 -18.44 -10.35
N GLY A 153 -2.72 -18.20 -9.60
CA GLY A 153 -2.67 -17.93 -8.16
C GLY A 153 -4.00 -18.28 -7.51
N GLU A 154 -3.96 -18.52 -6.21
CA GLU A 154 -5.17 -18.85 -5.43
C GLU A 154 -5.17 -18.05 -4.13
N THR A 155 -6.36 -17.61 -3.69
CA THR A 155 -6.54 -16.95 -2.40
C THR A 155 -7.94 -17.18 -1.85
N LYS A 156 -8.07 -17.03 -0.52
CA LYS A 156 -9.34 -16.89 0.19
C LYS A 156 -9.46 -15.50 0.78
N LEU A 157 -10.69 -15.04 1.01
CA LEU A 157 -10.91 -13.72 1.57
C LEU A 157 -10.53 -13.68 3.07
N VAL A 158 -10.11 -12.50 3.50
CA VAL A 158 -10.05 -12.18 4.92
C VAL A 158 -11.46 -11.84 5.39
N THR A 159 -11.88 -12.43 6.49
CA THR A 159 -13.23 -12.27 7.05
C THR A 159 -13.15 -11.99 8.55
N ASN A 160 -14.30 -11.62 9.15
CA ASN A 160 -14.46 -11.47 10.59
C ASN A 160 -13.56 -10.38 11.24
N LEU A 161 -13.08 -9.42 10.47
CA LEU A 161 -12.46 -8.24 11.03
C LEU A 161 -13.55 -7.32 11.57
N SER A 162 -13.50 -7.02 12.88
CA SER A 162 -14.44 -6.14 13.55
C SER A 162 -13.72 -5.30 14.60
N SER A 163 -14.32 -4.21 15.04
CA SER A 163 -13.75 -3.37 16.10
C SER A 163 -14.66 -3.34 17.32
N ALA A 164 -14.06 -3.34 18.50
CA ALA A 164 -14.77 -3.10 19.76
C ALA A 164 -15.41 -1.71 19.83
N GLN A 165 -14.94 -0.74 19.02
CA GLN A 165 -15.50 0.61 18.90
C GLN A 165 -16.58 0.74 17.82
N SER A 166 -17.14 -0.36 17.33
CA SER A 166 -18.24 -0.35 16.34
C SER A 166 -19.54 0.24 16.89
N SER A 167 -19.69 0.34 18.21
CA SER A 167 -20.87 0.93 18.85
C SER A 167 -20.95 2.43 18.59
N GLN A 168 -22.12 2.91 18.22
CA GLN A 168 -22.40 4.36 18.09
C GLN A 168 -22.30 5.09 19.41
N THR A 169 -22.44 4.41 20.53
CA THR A 169 -22.35 4.97 21.89
C THR A 169 -20.93 5.04 22.43
N SER A 170 -19.94 4.38 21.80
CA SER A 170 -18.54 4.51 22.19
C SER A 170 -17.90 5.74 21.59
N TYR A 171 -17.20 6.50 22.39
CA TYR A 171 -16.46 7.70 22.00
C TYR A 171 -15.00 7.57 22.41
N PHE A 172 -14.13 8.36 21.78
CA PHE A 172 -12.74 8.50 22.22
C PHE A 172 -12.64 9.46 23.40
N ARG A 173 -11.73 9.13 24.30
CA ARG A 173 -11.39 9.97 25.45
C ARG A 173 -9.93 10.37 25.39
N PHE A 174 -9.66 11.56 24.86
CA PHE A 174 -8.32 12.09 24.68
C PHE A 174 -7.85 13.00 25.79
N PHE A 175 -8.79 13.53 26.59
CA PHE A 175 -8.50 14.41 27.70
C PHE A 175 -9.48 14.17 28.83
N ASN A 176 -9.00 14.17 30.09
CA ASN A 176 -9.86 14.06 31.25
C ASN A 176 -9.14 14.62 32.49
N THR A 177 -9.84 15.45 33.29
CA THR A 177 -9.35 16.00 34.55
C THR A 177 -7.98 16.67 34.46
N GLY A 178 -7.75 17.47 33.39
CA GLY A 178 -6.49 18.20 33.20
C GLY A 178 -5.34 17.37 32.64
N VAL A 179 -5.58 16.13 32.18
CA VAL A 179 -4.53 15.23 31.70
C VAL A 179 -4.90 14.60 30.36
N TYR A 180 -3.95 14.59 29.42
CA TYR A 180 -4.08 13.87 28.17
C TYR A 180 -4.10 12.37 28.42
N LYS A 181 -5.04 11.68 27.80
CA LYS A 181 -5.26 10.23 27.91
C LYS A 181 -4.88 9.53 26.63
N THR A 182 -4.58 8.26 26.75
CA THR A 182 -4.41 7.36 25.59
C THR A 182 -5.66 6.50 25.46
N ASP A 183 -6.29 6.53 24.32
CA ASP A 183 -7.34 5.59 23.94
C ASP A 183 -6.80 4.56 22.95
N ASN A 184 -7.56 3.50 22.65
CA ASN A 184 -7.09 2.39 21.84
C ASN A 184 -8.13 1.97 20.82
N ILE A 185 -7.67 1.76 19.58
CA ILE A 185 -8.42 1.03 18.57
C ILE A 185 -8.10 -0.45 18.73
N LYS A 186 -9.11 -1.28 18.98
CA LYS A 186 -8.92 -2.71 19.25
C LYS A 186 -9.73 -3.57 18.29
N THR A 187 -9.13 -4.69 17.88
CA THR A 187 -9.82 -5.77 17.17
C THR A 187 -9.21 -7.11 17.58
N THR A 188 -10.00 -8.17 17.46
CA THR A 188 -9.53 -9.54 17.65
C THR A 188 -10.00 -10.34 16.44
N PRO A 189 -9.14 -10.55 15.42
CA PRO A 189 -9.48 -11.40 14.29
C PRO A 189 -9.73 -12.84 14.76
N THR A 190 -10.85 -13.44 14.39
CA THR A 190 -11.28 -14.75 14.85
C THR A 190 -11.78 -15.64 13.72
N GLY A 191 -11.68 -16.96 13.91
CA GLY A 191 -12.24 -17.95 12.98
C GLY A 191 -11.39 -18.21 11.74
N THR A 192 -11.99 -18.92 10.78
CA THR A 192 -11.41 -19.19 9.47
C THR A 192 -11.44 -17.90 8.64
N GLY A 193 -10.35 -17.59 7.93
CA GLY A 193 -10.21 -16.33 7.20
C GLY A 193 -9.77 -15.14 8.09
N SER A 194 -9.25 -15.40 9.29
CA SER A 194 -8.69 -14.37 10.17
C SER A 194 -7.59 -13.56 9.48
N ALA A 195 -7.49 -12.28 9.86
CA ALA A 195 -6.36 -11.47 9.48
C ALA A 195 -5.08 -11.91 10.22
N PHE A 196 -3.94 -11.89 9.53
CA PHE A 196 -2.60 -12.13 10.08
C PHE A 196 -1.77 -10.84 10.21
N ARG A 197 -2.29 -9.75 9.68
CA ARG A 197 -1.74 -8.40 9.79
C ARG A 197 -2.90 -7.42 9.89
N VAL A 198 -2.80 -6.48 10.82
CA VAL A 198 -3.81 -5.43 10.98
C VAL A 198 -3.13 -4.07 10.97
N ASN A 199 -3.68 -3.15 10.18
CA ASN A 199 -3.38 -1.74 10.21
C ASN A 199 -4.61 -0.96 10.66
N ALA A 200 -4.43 0.02 11.54
CA ALA A 200 -5.45 0.95 11.96
C ALA A 200 -5.10 2.38 11.55
N THR A 201 -6.07 3.06 10.95
CA THR A 201 -5.98 4.48 10.62
C THR A 201 -7.13 5.24 11.25
N LEU A 202 -6.86 6.44 11.75
CA LEU A 202 -7.86 7.38 12.24
C LEU A 202 -8.01 8.52 11.23
N GLY A 203 -9.21 8.72 10.71
CA GLY A 203 -9.60 9.89 9.92
C GLY A 203 -10.28 10.91 10.82
N ILE A 204 -9.94 12.18 10.67
CA ILE A 204 -10.55 13.30 11.39
C ILE A 204 -11.07 14.27 10.36
N ASP A 205 -12.39 14.39 10.26
CA ASP A 205 -13.05 15.28 9.32
C ASP A 205 -13.66 16.46 10.06
N PHE A 206 -13.47 17.68 9.56
CA PHE A 206 -14.06 18.87 10.12
C PHE A 206 -14.41 19.89 9.04
N TYR A 207 -15.38 20.75 9.35
CA TYR A 207 -15.78 21.87 8.53
C TYR A 207 -15.08 23.15 9.00
N GLU A 208 -14.78 24.02 8.07
CA GLU A 208 -14.34 25.40 8.27
C GLU A 208 -15.43 26.36 7.84
N TYR A 209 -15.71 27.37 8.69
CA TYR A 209 -16.82 28.30 8.51
C TYR A 209 -16.32 29.73 8.55
N ASP A 210 -17.04 30.63 7.84
CA ASP A 210 -16.92 32.06 7.96
C ASP A 210 -17.72 32.60 9.18
N ASP A 211 -17.76 33.95 9.31
CA ASP A 211 -18.49 34.66 10.38
C ASP A 211 -20.03 34.54 10.28
N SER A 212 -20.55 34.20 9.11
CA SER A 212 -21.96 33.91 8.87
C SER A 212 -22.34 32.45 9.10
N PHE A 213 -21.39 31.61 9.58
CA PHE A 213 -21.55 30.18 9.73
C PHE A 213 -21.82 29.44 8.39
N SER A 214 -21.31 30.00 7.30
CA SER A 214 -21.33 29.34 6.00
C SER A 214 -20.09 28.44 5.84
N VAL A 215 -20.27 27.20 5.35
CA VAL A 215 -19.16 26.27 5.13
C VAL A 215 -18.27 26.80 4.01
N LEU A 216 -17.03 27.09 4.33
CA LEU A 216 -15.99 27.46 3.37
C LEU A 216 -15.25 26.24 2.83
N ASP A 217 -14.93 25.26 3.70
CA ASP A 217 -14.18 24.07 3.30
C ASP A 217 -14.51 22.87 4.21
N SER A 218 -14.13 21.68 3.73
CA SER A 218 -14.19 20.43 4.48
C SER A 218 -12.81 19.79 4.46
N VAL A 219 -12.17 19.74 5.61
CA VAL A 219 -10.81 19.23 5.80
C VAL A 219 -10.86 17.82 6.33
N SER A 220 -10.00 16.94 5.79
CA SER A 220 -9.81 15.57 6.25
C SER A 220 -8.35 15.33 6.60
N LEU A 221 -8.08 14.95 7.84
CA LEU A 221 -6.76 14.55 8.31
C LEU A 221 -6.73 13.02 8.47
N THR A 222 -5.58 12.41 8.22
CA THR A 222 -5.40 10.98 8.40
C THR A 222 -4.19 10.70 9.28
N TRP A 223 -4.38 9.85 10.28
CA TRP A 223 -3.36 9.38 11.19
C TRP A 223 -3.22 7.87 11.10
N ASN A 224 -2.04 7.37 10.72
CA ASN A 224 -1.73 5.96 10.83
C ASN A 224 -1.46 5.62 12.31
N ALA A 225 -2.43 4.97 12.95
CA ALA A 225 -2.37 4.62 14.36
C ALA A 225 -1.43 3.45 14.65
N GLY A 226 -1.14 2.63 13.64
CA GLY A 226 -0.19 1.53 13.75
C GLY A 226 -0.55 0.31 12.91
N GLU A 227 0.47 -0.48 12.67
CA GLU A 227 0.38 -1.76 11.96
C GLU A 227 1.15 -2.83 12.72
N SER A 228 0.59 -4.01 12.84
CA SER A 228 1.29 -5.17 13.40
C SER A 228 0.81 -6.49 12.83
N GLU A 229 1.69 -7.49 12.93
CA GLU A 229 1.30 -8.88 12.79
C GLU A 229 0.40 -9.29 13.93
N VAL A 230 -0.55 -10.15 13.63
CA VAL A 230 -1.47 -10.74 14.60
C VAL A 230 -1.57 -12.25 14.34
N GLN A 231 -1.87 -13.01 15.38
CA GLN A 231 -2.23 -14.40 15.22
C GLN A 231 -3.76 -14.53 15.33
N PRO A 232 -4.37 -15.54 14.72
CA PRO A 232 -5.78 -15.84 14.93
C PRO A 232 -6.13 -15.89 16.42
N ASN A 233 -7.23 -15.26 16.82
CA ASN A 233 -7.70 -15.11 18.20
C ASN A 233 -6.80 -14.26 19.12
N SER A 234 -5.80 -13.58 18.60
CA SER A 234 -4.99 -12.63 19.35
C SER A 234 -5.50 -11.21 19.13
N SER A 235 -5.48 -10.41 20.20
CA SER A 235 -5.94 -9.02 20.15
C SER A 235 -4.89 -8.11 19.51
N TYR A 236 -5.33 -7.30 18.57
CA TYR A 236 -4.63 -6.13 18.09
C TYR A 236 -5.06 -4.90 18.87
N SER A 237 -4.14 -4.02 19.18
CA SER A 237 -4.42 -2.73 19.84
C SER A 237 -3.49 -1.65 19.31
N ALA A 238 -4.05 -0.59 18.74
CA ALA A 238 -3.33 0.61 18.35
C ALA A 238 -3.65 1.75 19.34
N ALA A 239 -2.61 2.29 19.97
CA ALA A 239 -2.73 3.36 20.94
C ALA A 239 -2.84 4.73 20.24
N ILE A 240 -3.83 5.51 20.64
CA ILE A 240 -4.04 6.89 20.19
C ILE A 240 -3.78 7.80 21.39
N ALA A 241 -2.60 8.41 21.44
CA ALA A 241 -2.25 9.35 22.49
C ALA A 241 -3.03 10.67 22.28
N GLY A 242 -3.75 11.11 23.31
CA GLY A 242 -4.59 12.30 23.23
C GLY A 242 -3.79 13.56 22.90
N GLN A 243 -2.61 13.75 23.49
CA GLN A 243 -1.77 14.89 23.15
C GLN A 243 -1.45 14.93 21.65
N ASN A 244 -1.05 13.80 21.07
CA ASN A 244 -0.73 13.70 19.64
C ASN A 244 -1.95 13.95 18.75
N PHE A 245 -3.17 13.63 19.23
CA PHE A 245 -4.40 13.95 18.52
C PHE A 245 -4.57 15.47 18.34
N TYR A 246 -4.39 16.24 19.41
CA TYR A 246 -4.49 17.71 19.33
C TYR A 246 -3.32 18.32 18.55
N GLU A 247 -2.11 17.80 18.70
CA GLU A 247 -0.92 18.23 17.96
C GLU A 247 -1.08 17.99 16.46
N LEU A 248 -1.61 16.82 16.05
CA LEU A 248 -1.90 16.52 14.65
C LEU A 248 -2.85 17.57 14.05
N ILE A 249 -3.90 17.94 14.76
CA ILE A 249 -4.84 18.98 14.32
C ILE A 249 -4.12 20.31 14.20
N ARG A 250 -3.39 20.75 15.23
CA ARG A 250 -2.64 22.01 15.22
C ARG A 250 -1.68 22.11 14.06
N ASP A 251 -0.94 21.03 13.78
CA ASP A 251 0.14 21.04 12.80
C ASP A 251 -0.36 20.96 11.34
N ASN A 252 -1.64 20.60 11.14
CA ASN A 252 -2.24 20.47 9.82
C ASN A 252 -3.37 21.46 9.54
N VAL A 253 -3.75 22.28 10.48
CA VAL A 253 -4.74 23.34 10.27
C VAL A 253 -4.04 24.60 9.75
N THR A 254 -4.48 25.08 8.59
CA THR A 254 -3.95 26.32 8.00
C THR A 254 -4.55 27.56 8.65
N ASN A 255 -3.72 28.57 8.86
CA ASN A 255 -4.19 29.87 9.35
C ASN A 255 -4.76 30.67 8.18
N ASN A 256 -6.11 30.75 8.10
CA ASN A 256 -6.83 31.52 7.09
C ASN A 256 -7.72 32.55 7.80
N PRO A 257 -7.52 33.85 7.58
CA PRO A 257 -8.26 34.89 8.27
C PRO A 257 -9.78 34.93 7.97
N LEU A 258 -10.23 34.24 6.93
CA LEU A 258 -11.63 34.08 6.60
C LEU A 258 -12.34 33.03 7.48
N ILE A 259 -11.57 32.17 8.15
CA ILE A 259 -12.11 31.11 8.98
C ILE A 259 -12.26 31.62 10.41
N THR A 260 -13.50 31.66 10.86
CA THR A 260 -13.85 32.12 12.22
C THR A 260 -14.28 30.98 13.13
N HIS A 261 -14.72 29.84 12.54
CA HIS A 261 -15.18 28.70 13.30
C HIS A 261 -14.75 27.38 12.61
N ARG A 262 -14.49 26.33 13.41
CA ARG A 262 -14.28 24.97 12.97
C ARG A 262 -15.13 24.01 13.79
N GLN A 263 -15.66 23.00 13.14
CA GLN A 263 -16.49 22.00 13.81
C GLN A 263 -16.12 20.60 13.31
N ILE A 264 -15.82 19.67 14.24
CA ILE A 264 -15.62 18.28 13.87
C ILE A 264 -16.92 17.72 13.27
N LYS A 265 -16.80 17.13 12.09
CA LYS A 265 -17.87 16.42 11.39
C LYS A 265 -17.94 14.96 11.82
N SER A 266 -16.80 14.27 11.79
CA SER A 266 -16.70 12.85 12.14
C SER A 266 -15.27 12.44 12.48
N ILE A 267 -15.16 11.33 13.22
CA ILE A 267 -13.93 10.56 13.33
C ILE A 267 -14.20 9.20 12.71
N THR A 268 -13.35 8.80 11.77
CA THR A 268 -13.45 7.53 11.04
C THR A 268 -12.33 6.61 11.47
N ILE A 269 -12.68 5.41 11.93
CA ILE A 269 -11.73 4.33 12.15
C ILE A 269 -11.73 3.47 10.90
N ARG A 270 -10.56 3.30 10.27
CA ARG A 270 -10.34 2.34 9.21
C ARG A 270 -9.45 1.23 9.75
N LEU A 271 -9.96 0.01 9.79
CA LEU A 271 -9.19 -1.20 10.04
C LEU A 271 -8.98 -1.93 8.71
N THR A 272 -7.75 -2.33 8.44
CA THR A 272 -7.42 -3.15 7.28
C THR A 272 -6.69 -4.41 7.76
N GLY A 273 -7.31 -5.56 7.55
CA GLY A 273 -6.75 -6.87 7.85
C GLY A 273 -6.22 -7.54 6.59
N GLY A 274 -5.00 -8.06 6.64
CA GLY A 274 -4.37 -8.80 5.53
C GLY A 274 -4.32 -10.30 5.81
N SER A 275 -4.42 -11.11 4.77
CA SER A 275 -4.31 -12.57 4.85
C SER A 275 -2.91 -13.03 5.26
N GLU A 276 -2.75 -14.33 5.52
CA GLU A 276 -1.47 -14.96 5.85
C GLU A 276 -0.43 -14.78 4.74
N ASP A 277 -0.81 -15.05 3.48
CA ASP A 277 0.08 -14.86 2.32
C ASP A 277 0.53 -13.42 2.19
N PHE A 278 -0.39 -12.46 2.37
CA PHE A 278 -0.06 -11.04 2.34
C PHE A 278 0.91 -10.67 3.46
N ASN A 279 0.70 -11.17 4.67
CA ASN A 279 1.62 -10.96 5.79
C ASN A 279 3.01 -11.54 5.49
N THR A 280 3.09 -12.76 4.96
CA THR A 280 4.33 -13.42 4.56
C THR A 280 5.05 -12.62 3.48
N TYR A 281 4.30 -12.14 2.47
CA TYR A 281 4.84 -11.28 1.41
C TYR A 281 5.46 -10.00 1.96
N ILE A 282 4.76 -9.28 2.85
CA ILE A 282 5.29 -8.05 3.48
C ILE A 282 6.57 -8.35 4.25
N ASN A 283 6.59 -9.43 5.04
CA ASN A 283 7.76 -9.80 5.85
C ASN A 283 8.98 -10.17 5.00
N SER A 284 8.76 -10.89 3.91
CA SER A 284 9.81 -11.26 2.96
C SER A 284 10.43 -10.05 2.26
N ASN A 285 9.65 -8.97 2.09
CA ASN A 285 10.09 -7.76 1.41
C ASN A 285 10.57 -6.64 2.34
N LYS A 286 10.54 -6.82 3.67
CA LYS A 286 11.11 -5.85 4.60
C LYS A 286 12.62 -5.69 4.35
N PRO A 287 13.19 -4.47 4.47
CA PRO A 287 14.63 -4.27 4.39
C PRO A 287 15.37 -5.20 5.35
N SER A 288 16.44 -5.85 4.89
CA SER A 288 17.26 -6.70 5.76
C SER A 288 18.07 -5.82 6.71
N SER A 289 17.99 -6.11 7.99
CA SER A 289 18.88 -5.54 9.01
C SER A 289 20.22 -6.29 9.12
N SER A 290 20.39 -7.41 8.40
CA SER A 290 21.59 -8.24 8.41
C SER A 290 22.41 -8.04 7.14
N LEU A 291 23.72 -8.32 7.22
CA LEU A 291 24.68 -8.32 6.10
C LEU A 291 24.41 -9.45 5.07
N ALA A 292 23.45 -10.32 5.30
CA ALA A 292 23.06 -11.38 4.36
C ALA A 292 22.33 -10.78 3.16
N GLN A 293 22.93 -10.81 2.00
CA GLN A 293 22.46 -10.17 0.77
C GLN A 293 21.35 -10.94 0.02
N THR A 294 21.02 -12.15 0.39
CA THR A 294 20.00 -12.97 -0.28
C THR A 294 18.80 -13.17 0.63
N LYS A 295 17.70 -12.53 0.29
CA LYS A 295 16.37 -12.81 0.89
C LYS A 295 15.61 -13.77 -0.01
N PRO A 296 14.90 -14.76 0.55
CA PRO A 296 13.92 -15.52 -0.22
C PRO A 296 12.80 -14.57 -0.68
N ASN A 297 12.51 -14.54 -1.97
CA ASN A 297 11.32 -13.87 -2.49
C ASN A 297 10.13 -14.82 -2.27
N PHE A 298 9.13 -14.35 -1.54
CA PHE A 298 7.87 -15.07 -1.44
C PHE A 298 6.93 -14.63 -2.55
N THR A 299 6.26 -15.60 -3.18
CA THR A 299 5.10 -15.41 -4.03
C THR A 299 4.19 -16.61 -3.92
N ASN A 300 2.88 -16.42 -3.96
CA ASN A 300 1.90 -17.51 -4.08
C ASN A 300 1.41 -17.70 -5.52
N LEU A 301 2.14 -17.14 -6.48
CA LEU A 301 1.88 -17.27 -7.90
C LEU A 301 2.74 -18.38 -8.52
N SER A 302 2.18 -19.09 -9.51
CA SER A 302 2.87 -20.08 -10.32
C SER A 302 2.88 -19.64 -11.78
N VAL A 303 3.90 -20.06 -12.54
CA VAL A 303 4.03 -19.69 -13.95
C VAL A 303 4.53 -20.88 -14.77
N THR A 304 4.01 -21.01 -15.99
CA THR A 304 4.40 -22.07 -16.94
C THR A 304 5.59 -21.66 -17.80
N ASN A 305 6.09 -22.61 -18.64
CA ASN A 305 7.07 -22.36 -19.70
C ASN A 305 8.38 -21.72 -19.23
N ASN A 306 8.87 -22.14 -18.04
CA ASN A 306 10.15 -21.69 -17.49
C ASN A 306 10.31 -20.15 -17.43
N LYS A 307 9.20 -19.40 -17.29
CA LYS A 307 9.18 -17.96 -17.06
C LYS A 307 9.33 -17.66 -15.57
N ASN A 308 9.39 -16.37 -15.22
CA ASN A 308 9.39 -15.93 -13.83
C ASN A 308 8.12 -15.16 -13.51
N VAL A 309 7.69 -15.25 -12.26
CA VAL A 309 6.65 -14.40 -11.71
C VAL A 309 7.05 -13.91 -10.32
N ILE A 310 6.76 -12.65 -10.03
CA ILE A 310 6.92 -12.03 -8.71
C ILE A 310 5.64 -11.30 -8.35
N GLY A 311 5.46 -11.02 -7.06
CA GLY A 311 4.28 -10.34 -6.54
C GLY A 311 3.36 -11.30 -5.81
N ILE A 312 2.06 -10.96 -5.75
CA ILE A 312 1.10 -11.68 -4.92
C ILE A 312 -0.33 -11.54 -5.48
N PHE A 313 -1.09 -12.62 -5.38
CA PHE A 313 -2.54 -12.65 -5.50
C PHE A 313 -3.12 -13.05 -4.16
N SER A 314 -3.68 -12.11 -3.40
CA SER A 314 -4.08 -12.34 -2.03
C SER A 314 -5.34 -11.55 -1.67
N ALA A 315 -5.65 -11.46 -0.38
CA ALA A 315 -6.85 -10.78 0.09
C ALA A 315 -6.58 -9.89 1.30
N ARG A 316 -7.44 -8.90 1.45
CA ARG A 316 -7.59 -8.08 2.63
C ARG A 316 -9.06 -7.89 2.95
N GLN A 317 -9.34 -7.39 4.14
CA GLN A 317 -10.65 -6.88 4.52
C GLN A 317 -10.49 -5.47 5.07
N THR A 318 -11.32 -4.55 4.58
CA THR A 318 -11.39 -3.19 5.09
C THR A 318 -12.70 -2.98 5.82
N VAL A 319 -12.61 -2.49 7.05
CA VAL A 319 -13.77 -2.12 7.87
C VAL A 319 -13.70 -0.64 8.18
N LEU A 320 -14.77 0.08 7.89
CA LEU A 320 -14.92 1.50 8.18
C LEU A 320 -15.97 1.69 9.29
N ILE A 321 -15.58 2.43 10.33
CA ILE A 321 -16.47 2.81 11.43
C ILE A 321 -16.46 4.33 11.50
N VAL A 322 -17.56 4.95 11.08
CA VAL A 322 -17.73 6.40 11.12
C VAL A 322 -18.43 6.77 12.42
N LYS A 323 -17.79 7.60 13.23
CA LYS A 323 -18.34 8.19 14.45
C LYS A 323 -18.70 9.64 14.16
N PRO A 324 -19.98 9.97 13.92
CA PRO A 324 -20.41 11.35 13.69
C PRO A 324 -20.23 12.14 14.98
N PHE A 325 -19.90 13.42 14.86
CA PHE A 325 -19.72 14.28 16.01
C PHE A 325 -21.05 14.78 16.58
N ALA A 326 -22.00 15.10 15.72
CA ALA A 326 -23.33 15.57 16.11
C ALA A 326 -24.40 14.85 15.29
N VAL A 327 -25.24 14.09 15.99
CA VAL A 327 -26.44 13.50 15.40
C VAL A 327 -27.63 14.00 16.20
N PRO A 328 -28.64 14.65 15.59
CA PRO A 328 -29.71 15.35 16.32
C PRO A 328 -30.52 14.50 17.30
N PHE A 329 -30.57 13.18 17.09
CA PHE A 329 -31.44 12.29 17.85
C PHE A 329 -30.72 11.20 18.66
N ILE A 330 -29.38 11.17 18.62
CA ILE A 330 -28.58 10.14 19.31
C ILE A 330 -27.53 10.86 20.15
N ASN A 331 -27.40 10.49 21.43
CA ASN A 331 -26.33 10.97 22.32
C ASN A 331 -24.96 10.42 21.90
N SER A 332 -24.72 10.22 20.61
CA SER A 332 -23.48 9.74 20.06
C SER A 332 -22.56 10.89 19.72
N ARG A 333 -21.34 10.82 20.20
CA ARG A 333 -20.30 11.80 19.87
C ARG A 333 -18.99 11.05 19.57
N ALA A 334 -18.19 11.61 18.71
CA ALA A 334 -16.92 11.02 18.32
C ALA A 334 -15.89 11.05 19.45
N ILE A 335 -15.84 12.14 20.21
CA ILE A 335 -15.01 12.36 21.40
C ILE A 335 -15.89 12.84 22.56
N ASP A 336 -15.49 12.53 23.81
CA ASP A 336 -16.25 12.93 24.99
C ASP A 336 -16.26 14.46 25.23
N SER A 337 -17.07 14.92 26.19
CA SER A 337 -17.25 16.36 26.45
C SER A 337 -15.99 17.05 26.93
N GLU A 338 -15.17 16.40 27.77
CA GLU A 338 -13.92 17.01 28.23
C GLU A 338 -12.89 17.08 27.12
N SER A 339 -12.80 16.05 26.29
CA SER A 339 -11.96 16.09 25.07
C SER A 339 -12.43 17.14 24.07
N THR A 340 -13.74 17.34 23.93
CA THR A 340 -14.31 18.41 23.09
C THR A 340 -13.96 19.79 23.65
N LYS A 341 -14.12 19.99 24.96
CA LYS A 341 -13.74 21.22 25.63
C LYS A 341 -12.25 21.53 25.42
N GLU A 342 -11.36 20.54 25.59
CA GLU A 342 -9.93 20.70 25.37
C GLU A 342 -9.62 21.05 23.91
N LEU A 343 -10.33 20.45 22.93
CA LEU A 343 -10.18 20.82 21.52
C LEU A 343 -10.50 22.30 21.28
N CYS A 344 -11.57 22.79 21.89
CA CYS A 344 -12.07 24.14 21.66
C CYS A 344 -11.34 25.22 22.47
N THR A 345 -10.83 24.88 23.67
CA THR A 345 -10.30 25.89 24.62
C THR A 345 -8.95 25.54 25.21
N GLY A 346 -8.40 24.36 24.88
CA GLY A 346 -7.17 23.86 25.45
C GLY A 346 -5.89 24.54 24.91
N ALA A 347 -4.78 24.25 25.55
CA ALA A 347 -3.51 24.93 25.27
C ALA A 347 -2.96 24.65 23.85
N ILE A 348 -3.28 23.51 23.24
CA ILE A 348 -2.75 23.11 21.93
C ILE A 348 -3.60 23.66 20.78
N THR A 349 -4.93 23.60 20.90
CA THR A 349 -5.87 23.87 19.79
C THR A 349 -6.84 25.02 20.05
N GLY A 350 -6.85 25.60 21.25
CA GLY A 350 -7.84 26.63 21.63
C GLY A 350 -7.80 27.91 20.78
N ASN A 351 -6.70 28.19 20.08
CA ASN A 351 -6.56 29.32 19.15
C ASN A 351 -6.95 28.96 17.70
N LEU A 352 -7.45 27.76 17.44
CA LEU A 352 -7.79 27.27 16.12
C LEU A 352 -9.29 27.41 15.78
N PHE A 353 -10.04 28.10 16.63
CA PHE A 353 -11.47 28.43 16.45
C PHE A 353 -12.38 27.18 16.39
N PHE A 354 -12.00 26.07 17.01
CA PHE A 354 -12.91 24.94 17.15
C PHE A 354 -14.03 25.26 18.13
N CYS A 355 -15.25 24.87 17.78
CA CYS A 355 -16.42 24.93 18.64
C CYS A 355 -17.22 23.62 18.56
N SER A 356 -18.03 23.33 19.57
CA SER A 356 -18.89 22.16 19.61
C SER A 356 -20.26 22.45 19.01
N GLY A 357 -20.64 21.68 17.98
CA GLY A 357 -22.00 21.66 17.48
C GLY A 357 -22.90 20.62 18.13
N HIS A 358 -22.44 19.97 19.19
CA HIS A 358 -23.20 18.90 19.85
C HIS A 358 -24.22 19.44 20.84
N ASN A 359 -25.48 18.97 20.77
CA ASN A 359 -26.57 19.44 21.60
C ASN A 359 -26.32 19.33 23.10
N LEU A 360 -25.58 18.32 23.57
CA LEU A 360 -25.21 18.17 24.97
C LEU A 360 -24.24 19.24 25.47
N ASP A 361 -23.62 20.00 24.60
CA ASP A 361 -22.74 21.11 24.93
C ASP A 361 -23.46 22.48 24.83
N SER A 362 -24.75 22.45 24.52
CA SER A 362 -25.57 23.68 24.49
C SER A 362 -25.48 24.40 25.84
N GLY A 363 -25.22 25.73 25.78
CA GLY A 363 -25.00 26.55 26.96
C GLY A 363 -23.57 26.53 27.50
N GLN A 364 -22.67 25.75 26.95
CA GLN A 364 -21.25 25.81 27.27
C GLN A 364 -20.57 26.94 26.49
N SER A 365 -19.53 27.54 27.05
CA SER A 365 -18.78 28.63 26.42
C SER A 365 -18.06 28.24 25.12
N TYR A 366 -17.87 26.96 24.87
CA TYR A 366 -17.25 26.39 23.68
C TYR A 366 -18.27 25.83 22.68
N HIS A 367 -19.58 26.00 22.93
CA HIS A 367 -20.60 25.65 21.94
C HIS A 367 -20.55 26.64 20.77
N CYS A 368 -20.80 26.13 19.54
CA CYS A 368 -20.89 26.98 18.36
C CYS A 368 -22.08 27.96 18.49
N PRO A 369 -21.97 29.17 17.92
CA PRO A 369 -23.03 30.20 17.94
C PRO A 369 -24.34 29.71 17.35
#